data_498d35b5e0ae608b9a9d35ffc053e931
#
_entry.id   498d35b5e0ae608b9a9d35ffc053e931
#
_cell.length_a   1.000
_cell.length_b   1.000
_cell.length_c   1.000
_cell.angle_alpha   90.00
_cell.angle_beta   90.00
_cell.angle_gamma   90.00
#
_symmetry.space_group_name_H-M   'P 1'
#
loop_
_entity.id
_entity.type
_entity.pdbx_description
1 polymer ?
#
loop_
_entity_poly.entity_id
_entity_poly.type
_entity_poly.pdbx_seq_one_letter_code
_entity_poly.pdbx_strand_id
1 'polypeptide(L)'
;NATINKTSNGRGYLSRMTYEEVRSYDFGSWMGEEYAGEQIPNFKEFIEFCKANQVHPYIELKEDSSTKYEDIQGLYEIVCVEGMQQNVSWFSFDYDYMLWMKEIAPTADIGIVLPGSENLGITDAVFAKLENLKTGRNTVFVSDYARKISPAALVRCKAAGIALVARDIASEEEWYALDPYYRAAFADAV
;
A
#
# COMPACT_ATOMS: atom_id res chain seq x y z
N ASN A 1 -5.47 -6.16 8.79
CA ASN A 1 -5.76 -6.47 10.21
C ASN A 1 -5.12 -7.80 10.58
N ALA A 2 -4.55 -7.92 11.79
CA ALA A 2 -3.98 -9.17 12.29
C ALA A 2 -5.03 -10.28 12.49
N THR A 3 -6.28 -9.89 12.69
CA THR A 3 -7.40 -10.84 12.91
C THR A 3 -8.48 -10.66 11.85
N ILE A 4 -9.25 -11.72 11.60
CA ILE A 4 -10.40 -11.71 10.66
C ILE A 4 -11.71 -11.20 11.30
N ASN A 5 -11.71 -10.89 12.59
CA ASN A 5 -12.91 -10.63 13.41
C ASN A 5 -13.75 -9.44 12.92
N LYS A 6 -13.10 -8.43 12.31
CA LYS A 6 -13.77 -7.17 11.95
C LYS A 6 -14.47 -7.23 10.61
N THR A 7 -13.94 -8.04 9.71
CA THR A 7 -14.34 -8.06 8.29
C THR A 7 -14.79 -9.45 7.83
N SER A 8 -15.15 -10.33 8.76
CA SER A 8 -15.72 -11.64 8.45
C SER A 8 -16.63 -12.13 9.56
N ASN A 9 -17.37 -13.20 9.29
CA ASN A 9 -18.14 -13.93 10.29
C ASN A 9 -17.29 -14.87 11.17
N GLY A 10 -15.97 -14.96 10.89
CA GLY A 10 -15.01 -15.74 11.66
C GLY A 10 -14.32 -14.97 12.78
N ARG A 11 -13.47 -15.66 13.53
CA ARG A 11 -12.65 -15.08 14.62
C ARG A 11 -11.28 -15.73 14.66
N GLY A 12 -10.25 -14.96 14.95
CA GLY A 12 -8.89 -15.44 15.16
C GLY A 12 -7.84 -14.65 14.39
N TYR A 13 -6.58 -15.04 14.59
CA TYR A 13 -5.44 -14.45 13.92
C TYR A 13 -5.25 -15.06 12.54
N LEU A 14 -5.19 -14.25 11.51
CA LEU A 14 -4.96 -14.69 10.13
C LEU A 14 -3.69 -15.55 10.01
N SER A 15 -2.61 -15.15 10.69
CA SER A 15 -1.32 -15.87 10.69
C SER A 15 -1.36 -17.28 11.33
N ARG A 16 -2.47 -17.67 11.94
CA ARG A 16 -2.66 -19.00 12.57
C ARG A 16 -3.64 -19.88 11.81
N MET A 17 -4.08 -19.45 10.65
CA MET A 17 -5.08 -20.15 9.82
C MET A 17 -4.44 -20.62 8.53
N THR A 18 -4.88 -21.78 8.03
CA THR A 18 -4.58 -22.19 6.66
C THR A 18 -5.40 -21.36 5.68
N TYR A 19 -4.99 -21.36 4.43
CA TYR A 19 -5.74 -20.64 3.38
C TYR A 19 -7.16 -21.22 3.22
N GLU A 20 -7.33 -22.53 3.31
CA GLU A 20 -8.62 -23.20 3.24
C GLU A 20 -9.53 -22.79 4.40
N GLU A 21 -8.99 -22.72 5.62
CA GLU A 21 -9.73 -22.24 6.79
C GLU A 21 -10.21 -20.80 6.58
N VAL A 22 -9.32 -19.90 6.15
CA VAL A 22 -9.69 -18.49 5.92
C VAL A 22 -10.76 -18.37 4.84
N ARG A 23 -10.67 -19.12 3.75
CA ARG A 23 -11.68 -19.11 2.68
C ARG A 23 -13.02 -19.73 3.05
N SER A 24 -13.11 -20.43 4.17
CA SER A 24 -14.39 -20.95 4.64
C SER A 24 -15.29 -19.89 5.30
N TYR A 25 -14.73 -18.72 5.60
CA TYR A 25 -15.48 -17.63 6.21
C TYR A 25 -16.04 -16.67 5.17
N ASP A 26 -17.15 -16.03 5.54
CA ASP A 26 -17.78 -14.96 4.80
C ASP A 26 -17.12 -13.62 5.13
N PHE A 27 -16.53 -12.99 4.13
CA PHE A 27 -15.87 -11.69 4.22
C PHE A 27 -16.71 -10.55 3.61
N GLY A 28 -17.94 -10.80 3.17
CA GLY A 28 -18.79 -9.81 2.52
C GLY A 28 -19.95 -9.31 3.38
N SER A 29 -20.62 -10.16 4.13
CA SER A 29 -21.86 -9.80 4.87
C SER A 29 -21.71 -8.63 5.86
N TRP A 30 -20.50 -8.33 6.33
CA TRP A 30 -20.27 -7.18 7.22
C TRP A 30 -20.44 -5.83 6.50
N MET A 31 -20.30 -5.80 5.18
CA MET A 31 -20.52 -4.60 4.36
C MET A 31 -21.96 -4.43 3.92
N GLY A 32 -22.65 -5.54 3.63
CA GLY A 32 -24.02 -5.54 3.18
C GLY A 32 -24.50 -6.93 2.82
N GLU A 33 -25.82 -7.15 2.83
CA GLU A 33 -26.43 -8.44 2.52
C GLU A 33 -26.14 -8.87 1.07
N GLU A 34 -25.99 -7.93 0.16
CA GLU A 34 -25.66 -8.15 -1.24
C GLU A 34 -24.26 -8.77 -1.45
N TYR A 35 -23.36 -8.63 -0.46
CA TYR A 35 -22.01 -9.21 -0.49
C TYR A 35 -21.90 -10.50 0.31
N ALA A 36 -23.02 -11.05 0.79
CA ALA A 36 -23.01 -12.26 1.61
C ALA A 36 -22.38 -13.44 0.85
N GLY A 37 -21.47 -14.14 1.53
CA GLY A 37 -20.77 -15.28 0.98
C GLY A 37 -19.49 -14.96 0.20
N GLU A 38 -19.12 -13.69 0.07
CA GLU A 38 -17.84 -13.33 -0.54
C GLU A 38 -16.67 -13.89 0.26
N GLN A 39 -15.70 -14.45 -0.44
CA GLN A 39 -14.50 -15.04 0.15
C GLN A 39 -13.31 -14.09 0.00
N ILE A 40 -12.35 -14.21 0.91
CA ILE A 40 -11.09 -13.48 0.75
C ILE A 40 -10.36 -13.97 -0.51
N PRO A 41 -9.97 -13.10 -1.45
CA PRO A 41 -9.17 -13.49 -2.59
C PRO A 41 -7.74 -13.83 -2.15
N ASN A 42 -7.09 -14.77 -2.83
CA ASN A 42 -5.63 -14.85 -2.73
C ASN A 42 -4.97 -13.73 -3.54
N PHE A 43 -3.67 -13.55 -3.34
CA PHE A 43 -2.94 -12.45 -3.97
C PHE A 43 -2.94 -12.54 -5.50
N LYS A 44 -2.85 -13.74 -6.06
CA LYS A 44 -2.90 -13.95 -7.51
C LYS A 44 -4.28 -13.58 -8.08
N GLU A 45 -5.36 -14.05 -7.47
CA GLU A 45 -6.75 -13.70 -7.85
C GLU A 45 -6.95 -12.18 -7.83
N PHE A 46 -6.40 -11.49 -6.82
CA PHE A 46 -6.46 -10.03 -6.72
C PHE A 46 -5.70 -9.34 -7.87
N ILE A 47 -4.50 -9.79 -8.21
CA ILE A 47 -3.71 -9.21 -9.32
C ILE A 47 -4.39 -9.48 -10.67
N GLU A 48 -4.94 -10.68 -10.89
CA GLU A 48 -5.71 -11.01 -12.10
C GLU A 48 -6.95 -10.11 -12.23
N PHE A 49 -7.67 -9.87 -11.14
CA PHE A 49 -8.81 -8.95 -11.11
C PHE A 49 -8.39 -7.51 -11.47
N CYS A 50 -7.33 -7.00 -10.86
CA CYS A 50 -6.81 -5.67 -11.18
C CYS A 50 -6.42 -5.54 -12.65
N LYS A 51 -5.75 -6.55 -13.20
CA LYS A 51 -5.36 -6.61 -14.61
C LYS A 51 -6.58 -6.59 -15.53
N ALA A 52 -7.57 -7.44 -15.27
CA ALA A 52 -8.78 -7.53 -16.08
C ALA A 52 -9.59 -6.23 -16.10
N ASN A 53 -9.58 -5.48 -15.01
CA ASN A 53 -10.31 -4.23 -14.85
C ASN A 53 -9.46 -2.98 -15.09
N GLN A 54 -8.20 -3.12 -15.51
CA GLN A 54 -7.26 -2.02 -15.75
C GLN A 54 -7.05 -1.11 -14.51
N VAL A 55 -7.09 -1.71 -13.32
CA VAL A 55 -6.87 -1.04 -12.05
C VAL A 55 -5.39 -1.09 -11.69
N HIS A 56 -4.82 0.02 -11.23
CA HIS A 56 -3.47 0.10 -10.69
C HIS A 56 -3.51 -0.10 -9.16
N PRO A 57 -3.17 -1.27 -8.64
CA PRO A 57 -3.21 -1.50 -7.20
C PRO A 57 -2.04 -0.85 -6.47
N TYR A 58 -2.33 -0.29 -5.31
CA TYR A 58 -1.35 0.08 -4.30
C TYR A 58 -1.31 -1.04 -3.25
N ILE A 59 -0.22 -1.78 -3.19
CA ILE A 59 -0.06 -2.99 -2.37
C ILE A 59 0.67 -2.65 -1.09
N GLU A 60 -0.02 -2.75 0.04
CA GLU A 60 0.58 -2.56 1.36
C GLU A 60 1.18 -3.87 1.87
N LEU A 61 2.48 -3.87 2.10
CA LEU A 61 3.16 -4.92 2.85
C LEU A 61 3.00 -4.63 4.34
N LYS A 62 2.12 -5.39 4.99
CA LYS A 62 1.86 -5.24 6.43
C LYS A 62 3.03 -5.73 7.26
N GLU A 63 3.35 -4.98 8.32
CA GLU A 63 4.36 -5.38 9.29
C GLU A 63 3.95 -6.69 9.98
N ASP A 64 4.77 -7.71 9.85
CA ASP A 64 4.68 -8.96 10.58
C ASP A 64 6.09 -9.50 10.83
N SER A 65 6.40 -9.83 12.08
CA SER A 65 7.72 -10.32 12.49
C SER A 65 8.10 -11.66 11.86
N SER A 66 7.17 -12.37 11.25
CA SER A 66 7.39 -13.62 10.54
C SER A 66 7.68 -13.43 9.05
N THR A 67 7.39 -12.25 8.48
CA THR A 67 7.63 -11.95 7.06
C THR A 67 9.13 -11.96 6.73
N LYS A 68 9.50 -12.66 5.68
CA LYS A 68 10.87 -12.79 5.20
C LYS A 68 11.03 -12.15 3.83
N TYR A 69 12.27 -11.94 3.45
CA TYR A 69 12.64 -11.45 2.12
C TYR A 69 12.02 -12.30 1.00
N GLU A 70 12.08 -13.63 1.13
CA GLU A 70 11.57 -14.58 0.15
C GLU A 70 10.05 -14.51 -0.01
N ASP A 71 9.32 -14.15 1.04
CA ASP A 71 7.87 -13.98 0.98
C ASP A 71 7.52 -12.78 0.08
N ILE A 72 8.22 -11.65 0.26
CA ILE A 72 8.04 -10.45 -0.58
C ILE A 72 8.48 -10.71 -2.02
N GLN A 73 9.58 -11.45 -2.21
CA GLN A 73 10.02 -11.87 -3.53
C GLN A 73 8.96 -12.73 -4.22
N GLY A 74 8.35 -13.68 -3.52
CA GLY A 74 7.29 -14.53 -4.05
C GLY A 74 6.05 -13.72 -4.48
N LEU A 75 5.66 -12.69 -3.73
CA LEU A 75 4.58 -11.79 -4.14
C LEU A 75 4.94 -11.04 -5.43
N TYR A 76 6.17 -10.54 -5.54
CA TYR A 76 6.59 -9.85 -6.76
C TYR A 76 6.67 -10.79 -7.97
N GLU A 77 7.07 -12.04 -7.79
CA GLU A 77 7.08 -13.06 -8.84
C GLU A 77 5.66 -13.31 -9.39
N ILE A 78 4.63 -13.35 -8.54
CA ILE A 78 3.22 -13.44 -8.98
C ILE A 78 2.87 -12.24 -9.88
N VAL A 79 3.23 -11.04 -9.48
CA VAL A 79 2.99 -9.83 -10.28
C VAL A 79 3.70 -9.88 -11.63
N CYS A 80 4.93 -10.41 -11.67
CA CYS A 80 5.70 -10.59 -12.91
C CYS A 80 5.05 -11.61 -13.85
N VAL A 81 4.59 -12.74 -13.31
CA VAL A 81 3.88 -13.78 -14.09
C VAL A 81 2.63 -13.22 -14.74
N GLU A 82 1.90 -12.37 -14.03
CA GLU A 82 0.72 -11.70 -14.57
C GLU A 82 1.04 -10.51 -15.50
N GLY A 83 2.30 -10.13 -15.65
CA GLY A 83 2.72 -9.01 -16.50
C GLY A 83 2.33 -7.64 -15.96
N MET A 84 2.12 -7.53 -14.64
CA MET A 84 1.64 -6.31 -13.97
C MET A 84 2.75 -5.48 -13.33
N GLN A 85 4.03 -5.87 -13.46
CA GLN A 85 5.17 -5.27 -12.74
C GLN A 85 5.37 -3.77 -12.96
N GLN A 86 4.80 -3.20 -14.04
CA GLN A 86 4.83 -1.77 -14.31
C GLN A 86 3.52 -1.05 -13.91
N ASN A 87 2.52 -1.81 -13.46
CA ASN A 87 1.19 -1.32 -13.16
C ASN A 87 0.79 -1.56 -11.69
N VAL A 88 1.76 -1.67 -10.80
CA VAL A 88 1.55 -1.81 -9.36
C VAL A 88 2.47 -0.85 -8.61
N SER A 89 2.03 -0.39 -7.44
CA SER A 89 2.86 0.34 -6.48
C SER A 89 2.90 -0.40 -5.16
N TRP A 90 4.07 -0.45 -4.52
CA TRP A 90 4.30 -1.14 -3.27
C TRP A 90 4.58 -0.16 -2.15
N PHE A 91 4.05 -0.39 -0.97
CA PHE A 91 4.33 0.47 0.16
C PHE A 91 4.26 -0.28 1.50
N SER A 92 4.89 0.29 2.51
CA SER A 92 4.83 -0.20 3.88
C SER A 92 5.07 0.92 4.89
N PHE A 93 4.66 0.70 6.14
CA PHE A 93 5.16 1.44 7.29
C PHE A 93 6.57 0.99 7.67
N ASP A 94 6.93 -0.28 7.36
CA ASP A 94 8.26 -0.83 7.57
C ASP A 94 9.20 -0.42 6.43
N TYR A 95 10.25 0.31 6.79
CA TYR A 95 11.24 0.79 5.82
C TYR A 95 12.10 -0.34 5.25
N ASP A 96 12.37 -1.38 6.05
CA ASP A 96 13.24 -2.49 5.63
C ASP A 96 12.56 -3.32 4.54
N TYR A 97 11.23 -3.46 4.56
CA TYR A 97 10.49 -4.08 3.46
C TYR A 97 10.65 -3.30 2.15
N MET A 98 10.73 -1.98 2.20
CA MET A 98 10.97 -1.16 1.01
C MET A 98 12.42 -1.24 0.54
N LEU A 99 13.39 -1.47 1.43
CA LEU A 99 14.76 -1.80 1.03
C LEU A 99 14.82 -3.15 0.31
N TRP A 100 14.12 -4.18 0.81
CA TRP A 100 14.00 -5.45 0.13
C TRP A 100 13.31 -5.31 -1.25
N MET A 101 12.21 -4.56 -1.32
CA MET A 101 11.55 -4.28 -2.60
C MET A 101 12.46 -3.56 -3.59
N LYS A 102 13.28 -2.61 -3.15
CA LYS A 102 14.27 -1.94 -4.01
C LYS A 102 15.28 -2.92 -4.63
N GLU A 103 15.68 -3.96 -3.88
CA GLU A 103 16.59 -4.99 -4.36
C GLU A 103 15.88 -5.97 -5.30
N ILE A 104 14.71 -6.47 -4.91
CA ILE A 104 13.89 -7.42 -5.68
C ILE A 104 13.44 -6.82 -7.00
N ALA A 105 12.96 -5.57 -6.95
CA ALA A 105 12.29 -4.90 -8.04
C ALA A 105 12.80 -3.46 -8.24
N PRO A 106 14.01 -3.27 -8.76
CA PRO A 106 14.66 -1.94 -8.83
C PRO A 106 13.97 -0.94 -9.78
N THR A 107 12.94 -1.35 -10.51
CA THR A 107 12.13 -0.48 -11.39
C THR A 107 10.71 -0.28 -10.86
N ALA A 108 10.31 -0.95 -9.79
CA ALA A 108 8.97 -0.84 -9.23
C ALA A 108 8.75 0.49 -8.51
N ASP A 109 7.54 1.01 -8.57
CA ASP A 109 7.11 2.13 -7.76
C ASP A 109 7.01 1.68 -6.30
N ILE A 110 7.80 2.30 -5.42
CA ILE A 110 7.86 1.96 -4.00
C ILE A 110 7.71 3.19 -3.11
N GLY A 111 7.10 3.02 -1.96
CA GLY A 111 6.86 4.14 -1.06
C GLY A 111 6.79 3.76 0.41
N ILE A 112 6.93 4.76 1.26
CA ILE A 112 6.74 4.61 2.71
C ILE A 112 5.49 5.35 3.16
N VAL A 113 4.81 4.77 4.15
CA VAL A 113 3.70 5.42 4.85
C VAL A 113 4.21 5.92 6.18
N LEU A 114 3.92 7.18 6.49
CA LEU A 114 4.30 7.74 7.77
C LEU A 114 3.25 7.44 8.84
N PRO A 115 3.64 7.02 10.06
CA PRO A 115 2.70 6.69 11.13
C PRO A 115 1.90 7.92 11.56
N GLY A 116 0.61 7.72 11.91
CA GLY A 116 -0.33 8.82 12.12
C GLY A 116 -0.16 9.64 13.38
N SER A 117 0.11 9.00 14.52
CA SER A 117 -0.06 9.62 15.84
C SER A 117 1.12 10.49 16.29
N GLU A 118 2.35 10.15 15.89
CA GLU A 118 3.58 10.85 16.29
C GLU A 118 4.31 11.50 15.10
N ASN A 119 3.62 11.60 13.99
CA ASN A 119 4.20 12.01 12.74
C ASN A 119 4.52 13.51 12.72
N LEU A 120 5.78 13.83 12.56
CA LEU A 120 6.29 15.17 12.36
C LEU A 120 6.30 15.59 10.87
N GLY A 121 5.66 14.82 10.01
CA GLY A 121 5.70 15.00 8.57
C GLY A 121 7.03 14.54 7.96
N ILE A 122 7.37 15.06 6.79
CA ILE A 122 8.58 14.68 6.06
C ILE A 122 9.79 15.43 6.65
N THR A 123 10.38 14.83 7.68
CA THR A 123 11.62 15.30 8.30
C THR A 123 12.85 15.02 7.42
N ASP A 124 14.02 15.56 7.79
CA ASP A 124 15.28 15.26 7.09
C ASP A 124 15.62 13.77 7.11
N ALA A 125 15.33 13.07 8.21
CA ALA A 125 15.54 11.64 8.33
C ALA A 125 14.62 10.84 7.39
N VAL A 126 13.35 11.22 7.31
CA VAL A 126 12.39 10.63 6.36
C VAL A 126 12.84 10.89 4.92
N PHE A 127 13.24 12.13 4.64
CA PHE A 127 13.70 12.48 3.29
C PHE A 127 14.95 11.68 2.87
N ALA A 128 15.89 11.49 3.78
CA ALA A 128 17.08 10.65 3.51
C ALA A 128 16.71 9.19 3.20
N LYS A 129 15.71 8.63 3.91
CA LYS A 129 15.16 7.30 3.59
C LYS A 129 14.57 7.25 2.19
N LEU A 130 13.76 8.23 1.81
CA LEU A 130 13.16 8.32 0.47
C LEU A 130 14.21 8.43 -0.64
N GLU A 131 15.23 9.27 -0.44
CA GLU A 131 16.36 9.37 -1.38
C GLU A 131 17.11 8.04 -1.51
N ASN A 132 17.31 7.32 -0.40
CA ASN A 132 17.97 6.00 -0.43
C ASN A 132 17.14 4.94 -1.18
N LEU A 133 15.82 5.06 -1.26
CA LEU A 133 14.98 4.13 -2.04
C LEU A 133 15.08 4.33 -3.55
N LYS A 134 15.61 5.43 -4.02
CA LYS A 134 15.76 5.69 -5.45
C LYS A 134 16.79 4.78 -6.10
N THR A 135 16.46 4.28 -7.27
CA THR A 135 17.36 3.53 -8.15
C THR A 135 17.69 4.31 -9.43
N GLY A 136 17.04 5.45 -9.66
CA GLY A 136 17.06 6.19 -10.93
C GLY A 136 16.18 5.58 -12.01
N ARG A 137 15.51 4.46 -11.74
CA ARG A 137 14.60 3.75 -12.66
C ARG A 137 13.21 3.50 -12.07
N ASN A 138 13.01 3.82 -10.80
CA ASN A 138 11.76 3.66 -10.07
C ASN A 138 11.16 5.01 -9.69
N THR A 139 9.87 5.03 -9.38
CA THR A 139 9.23 6.14 -8.68
C THR A 139 9.27 5.85 -7.18
N VAL A 140 9.74 6.83 -6.41
CA VAL A 140 9.65 6.79 -4.94
C VAL A 140 8.54 7.72 -4.49
N PHE A 141 7.68 7.24 -3.60
CA PHE A 141 6.61 8.06 -3.03
C PHE A 141 6.56 7.99 -1.51
N VAL A 142 5.92 8.99 -0.91
CA VAL A 142 5.61 9.01 0.51
C VAL A 142 4.13 9.28 0.70
N SER A 143 3.51 8.51 1.60
CA SER A 143 2.12 8.70 1.99
C SER A 143 2.02 9.28 3.39
N ASP A 144 1.33 10.41 3.52
CA ASP A 144 1.07 11.09 4.78
C ASP A 144 -0.27 11.84 4.72
N TYR A 145 -0.76 12.27 5.90
CA TYR A 145 -1.87 13.21 5.95
C TYR A 145 -1.51 14.50 5.24
N ALA A 146 -2.30 14.90 4.25
CA ALA A 146 -2.01 16.08 3.43
C ALA A 146 -1.79 17.35 4.29
N ARG A 147 -2.56 17.49 5.37
CA ARG A 147 -2.44 18.60 6.34
C ARG A 147 -1.13 18.64 7.12
N LYS A 148 -0.36 17.55 7.13
CA LYS A 148 0.94 17.45 7.82
C LYS A 148 2.13 17.75 6.92
N ILE A 149 1.92 17.78 5.61
CA ILE A 149 2.98 18.10 4.65
C ILE A 149 3.17 19.62 4.61
N SER A 150 4.28 20.08 5.13
CA SER A 150 4.61 21.51 5.09
C SER A 150 4.90 21.99 3.66
N PRO A 151 4.66 23.27 3.33
CA PRO A 151 5.03 23.83 2.03
C PRO A 151 6.50 23.60 1.66
N ALA A 152 7.40 23.67 2.64
CA ALA A 152 8.83 23.41 2.43
C ALA A 152 9.09 21.95 2.05
N ALA A 153 8.43 20.99 2.73
CA ALA A 153 8.52 19.57 2.39
C ALA A 153 7.96 19.28 0.99
N LEU A 154 6.83 19.88 0.63
CA LEU A 154 6.26 19.78 -0.71
C LEU A 154 7.24 20.25 -1.79
N VAL A 155 7.83 21.46 -1.62
CA VAL A 155 8.83 21.99 -2.57
C VAL A 155 10.03 21.06 -2.68
N ARG A 156 10.50 20.51 -1.56
CA ARG A 156 11.64 19.59 -1.53
C ARG A 156 11.33 18.28 -2.24
N CYS A 157 10.15 17.70 -2.03
CA CYS A 157 9.71 16.49 -2.74
C CYS A 157 9.59 16.72 -4.24
N LYS A 158 9.01 17.86 -4.66
CA LYS A 158 8.95 18.27 -6.06
C LYS A 158 10.35 18.35 -6.69
N ALA A 159 11.27 19.03 -6.05
CA ALA A 159 12.65 19.18 -6.54
C ALA A 159 13.39 17.84 -6.64
N ALA A 160 13.09 16.92 -5.74
CA ALA A 160 13.70 15.60 -5.70
C ALA A 160 12.98 14.56 -6.58
N GLY A 161 11.82 14.86 -7.15
CA GLY A 161 11.01 13.89 -7.90
C GLY A 161 10.43 12.78 -7.01
N ILE A 162 10.17 13.06 -5.73
CA ILE A 162 9.51 12.14 -4.80
C ILE A 162 8.01 12.42 -4.85
N ALA A 163 7.22 11.46 -5.29
CA ALA A 163 5.78 11.60 -5.42
C ALA A 163 5.10 11.66 -4.03
N LEU A 164 3.98 12.37 -3.95
CA LEU A 164 3.16 12.44 -2.75
C LEU A 164 1.85 11.66 -2.94
N VAL A 165 1.47 10.90 -1.93
CA VAL A 165 0.17 10.22 -1.83
C VAL A 165 -0.51 10.74 -0.58
N ALA A 166 -1.67 11.37 -0.74
CA ALA A 166 -2.45 11.86 0.39
C ALA A 166 -3.09 10.69 1.15
N ARG A 167 -3.32 10.84 2.44
CA ARG A 167 -4.02 9.87 3.28
C ARG A 167 -5.17 10.52 4.02
N ASP A 168 -6.23 9.72 4.28
CA ASP A 168 -7.44 10.12 4.99
C ASP A 168 -8.15 11.31 4.30
N ILE A 169 -8.32 11.20 2.99
CA ILE A 169 -9.16 12.10 2.22
C ILE A 169 -10.60 11.62 2.37
N ALA A 170 -11.45 12.48 2.89
CA ALA A 170 -12.82 12.14 3.22
C ALA A 170 -13.85 12.56 2.15
N SER A 171 -13.45 13.38 1.16
CA SER A 171 -14.34 13.83 0.09
C SER A 171 -13.58 14.21 -1.18
N GLU A 172 -14.30 14.25 -2.30
CA GLU A 172 -13.77 14.78 -3.56
C GLU A 172 -13.34 16.24 -3.44
N GLU A 173 -14.05 17.05 -2.63
CA GLU A 173 -13.70 18.45 -2.40
C GLU A 173 -12.33 18.57 -1.73
N GLU A 174 -12.05 17.75 -0.73
CA GLU A 174 -10.71 17.69 -0.11
C GLU A 174 -9.65 17.28 -1.11
N TRP A 175 -9.94 16.29 -1.97
CA TRP A 175 -9.02 15.87 -3.03
C TRP A 175 -8.69 16.99 -4.00
N TYR A 176 -9.70 17.69 -4.51
CA TYR A 176 -9.51 18.79 -5.46
C TYR A 176 -8.85 20.03 -4.85
N ALA A 177 -8.89 20.15 -3.52
CA ALA A 177 -8.18 21.23 -2.80
C ALA A 177 -6.68 20.97 -2.61
N LEU A 178 -6.19 19.74 -2.89
CA LEU A 178 -4.77 19.40 -2.77
C LEU A 178 -3.94 20.06 -3.87
N ASP A 179 -2.65 20.25 -3.58
CA ASP A 179 -1.67 20.63 -4.60
C ASP A 179 -1.67 19.57 -5.74
N PRO A 180 -1.69 19.97 -7.01
CA PRO A 180 -1.70 19.05 -8.15
C PRO A 180 -0.51 18.07 -8.22
N TYR A 181 0.49 18.25 -7.37
CA TYR A 181 1.62 17.34 -7.26
C TYR A 181 1.28 16.02 -6.55
N TYR A 182 0.17 15.95 -5.81
CA TYR A 182 -0.29 14.69 -5.26
C TYR A 182 -0.69 13.74 -6.38
N ARG A 183 -0.09 12.55 -6.38
CA ARG A 183 -0.30 11.54 -7.42
C ARG A 183 -1.57 10.72 -7.18
N ALA A 184 -1.90 10.48 -5.93
CA ALA A 184 -3.03 9.66 -5.49
C ALA A 184 -3.46 10.03 -4.07
N ALA A 185 -4.60 9.48 -3.66
CA ALA A 185 -5.04 9.53 -2.28
C ALA A 185 -5.51 8.14 -1.81
N PHE A 186 -5.25 7.84 -0.55
CA PHE A 186 -5.92 6.76 0.16
C PHE A 186 -7.13 7.38 0.89
N ALA A 187 -8.32 6.97 0.49
CA ALA A 187 -9.57 7.36 1.10
C ALA A 187 -10.23 6.14 1.71
N ASP A 188 -10.83 6.28 2.89
CA ASP A 188 -11.84 5.32 3.33
C ASP A 188 -13.06 5.49 2.42
N ALA A 189 -13.77 4.39 2.14
CA ALA A 189 -14.87 4.36 1.18
C ALA A 189 -15.79 5.58 1.32
N VAL A 190 -15.89 6.35 0.25
CA VAL A 190 -16.75 7.53 0.12
C VAL A 190 -18.09 7.08 -0.45
#